data_7b0f25317fd28f699deb3ab09a5b6aba
#
_entry.id   7b0f25317fd28f699deb3ab09a5b6aba
#
_cell.length_a   1.000
_cell.length_b   1.000
_cell.length_c   1.000
_cell.angle_alpha   90.00
_cell.angle_beta   90.00
_cell.angle_gamma   90.00
#
_symmetry.space_group_name_H-M   'P 1'
#
loop_
_entity.id
_entity.type
_entity.pdbx_description
1 polymer ?
#
loop_
_entity_poly.entity_id
_entity_poly.type
_entity_poly.pdbx_seq_one_letter_code
_entity_poly.pdbx_strand_id
1 'polypeptide(L)'
;KRLRNYVDQSARKGVVKAIDGRYLIVRNQHSALNTLLQGAGAIVCKQWLVNIIDLMKQKNINAKPVANIHDEVQFEVLKKQAEEFGNITKEAMKCTEKQLYFKCPLDSEYSIGKTWKDTH
;
A
#
# COMPACT_ATOMS: atom_id res chain seq x y z
N LYS A 1 -2.65 -24.26 -2.81
CA LYS A 1 -2.11 -25.08 -3.91
C LYS A 1 -2.16 -24.36 -5.28
N ARG A 2 -3.29 -23.73 -5.65
CA ARG A 2 -3.41 -23.03 -6.95
C ARG A 2 -2.40 -21.89 -7.11
N LEU A 3 -2.24 -21.05 -6.10
CA LEU A 3 -1.32 -19.92 -6.14
C LEU A 3 0.12 -20.41 -6.31
N ARG A 4 0.52 -21.42 -5.55
CA ARG A 4 1.86 -21.97 -5.60
C ARG A 4 2.16 -22.58 -6.98
N ASN A 5 1.23 -23.35 -7.53
CA ASN A 5 1.38 -23.92 -8.87
C ASN A 5 1.49 -22.85 -9.94
N TYR A 6 0.68 -21.79 -9.86
CA TYR A 6 0.76 -20.66 -10.77
C TYR A 6 2.13 -19.97 -10.67
N VAL A 7 2.61 -19.74 -9.45
CA VAL A 7 3.91 -19.10 -9.22
C VAL A 7 5.05 -19.97 -9.77
N ASP A 8 5.02 -21.28 -9.52
CA ASP A 8 6.05 -22.20 -10.00
C ASP A 8 6.08 -22.26 -11.52
N GLN A 9 4.94 -22.32 -12.18
CA GLN A 9 4.86 -22.29 -13.64
C GLN A 9 5.35 -20.97 -14.22
N SER A 10 4.98 -19.85 -13.60
CA SER A 10 5.39 -18.52 -14.04
C SER A 10 6.88 -18.29 -13.84
N ALA A 11 7.44 -18.81 -12.76
CA ALA A 11 8.87 -18.70 -12.46
C ALA A 11 9.74 -19.37 -13.54
N ARG A 12 9.27 -20.45 -14.13
CA ARG A 12 9.96 -21.11 -15.25
C ARG A 12 10.07 -20.22 -16.49
N LYS A 13 9.12 -19.28 -16.65
CA LYS A 13 9.11 -18.29 -17.72
C LYS A 13 9.95 -17.05 -17.39
N GLY A 14 10.43 -16.93 -16.17
CA GLY A 14 11.24 -15.79 -15.71
C GLY A 14 10.44 -14.54 -15.34
N VAL A 15 9.11 -14.60 -15.38
CA VAL A 15 8.23 -13.47 -15.03
C VAL A 15 6.98 -13.96 -14.29
N VAL A 16 6.50 -13.14 -13.37
CA VAL A 16 5.25 -13.38 -12.63
C VAL A 16 4.34 -12.17 -12.82
N LYS A 17 3.06 -12.41 -13.06
CA LYS A 17 2.09 -11.34 -13.20
C LYS A 17 1.66 -10.81 -11.82
N ALA A 18 1.88 -9.52 -11.59
CA ALA A 18 1.47 -8.85 -10.35
C ALA A 18 -0.05 -8.66 -10.30
N ILE A 19 -0.56 -8.26 -9.13
CA ILE A 19 -2.00 -8.07 -8.89
C ILE A 19 -2.63 -6.99 -9.76
N ASP A 20 -1.84 -6.03 -10.24
CA ASP A 20 -2.29 -4.96 -11.13
C ASP A 20 -2.08 -5.28 -12.61
N GLY A 21 -1.60 -6.48 -12.93
CA GLY A 21 -1.37 -6.92 -14.30
C GLY A 21 0.04 -6.72 -14.83
N ARG A 22 0.90 -6.00 -14.11
CA ARG A 22 2.31 -5.83 -14.52
C ARG A 22 3.07 -7.14 -14.40
N TYR A 23 4.10 -7.30 -15.23
CA TYR A 23 4.99 -8.45 -15.15
C TYR A 23 6.20 -8.13 -14.29
N LEU A 24 6.48 -9.01 -13.33
CA LEU A 24 7.64 -8.89 -12.44
C LEU A 24 8.71 -9.89 -12.87
N ILE A 25 9.94 -9.42 -12.94
CA ILE A 25 11.08 -10.28 -13.30
C ILE A 25 11.42 -11.17 -12.11
N VAL A 26 11.52 -12.48 -12.36
CA VAL A 26 11.88 -13.47 -11.34
C VAL A 26 13.27 -14.02 -11.69
N ARG A 27 14.24 -13.75 -10.83
CA ARG A 27 15.62 -14.20 -11.01
C ARG A 27 15.81 -15.66 -10.63
N ASN A 28 15.00 -16.17 -9.73
CA ASN A 28 15.15 -17.46 -9.11
C ASN A 28 13.78 -18.05 -8.80
N GLN A 29 13.57 -19.32 -9.12
CA GLN A 29 12.29 -19.99 -8.89
C GLN A 29 11.87 -19.97 -7.41
N HIS A 30 12.83 -20.07 -6.49
CA HIS A 30 12.54 -20.05 -5.06
C HIS A 30 12.06 -18.68 -4.55
N SER A 31 12.41 -17.60 -5.22
CA SER A 31 12.02 -16.25 -4.85
C SER A 31 10.73 -15.77 -5.51
N ALA A 32 10.13 -16.57 -6.39
CA ALA A 32 8.98 -16.15 -7.20
C ALA A 32 7.77 -15.78 -6.34
N LEU A 33 7.42 -16.59 -5.36
CA LEU A 33 6.30 -16.30 -4.46
C LEU A 33 6.55 -15.04 -3.64
N ASN A 34 7.76 -14.89 -3.10
CA ASN A 34 8.15 -13.71 -2.35
C ASN A 34 8.10 -12.44 -3.22
N THR A 35 8.58 -12.52 -4.46
CA THR A 35 8.49 -11.43 -5.44
C THR A 35 7.04 -11.01 -5.67
N LEU A 36 6.13 -11.97 -5.85
CA LEU A 36 4.72 -11.69 -6.03
C LEU A 36 4.10 -11.02 -4.79
N LEU A 37 4.39 -11.53 -3.60
CA LEU A 37 3.84 -10.99 -2.35
C LEU A 37 4.38 -9.59 -2.04
N GLN A 38 5.68 -9.36 -2.22
CA GLN A 38 6.27 -8.04 -2.04
C GLN A 38 5.74 -7.04 -3.06
N GLY A 39 5.59 -7.47 -4.32
CA GLY A 39 4.98 -6.65 -5.36
C GLY A 39 3.55 -6.26 -5.02
N ALA A 40 2.76 -7.19 -4.50
CA ALA A 40 1.39 -6.91 -4.05
C ALA A 40 1.38 -5.88 -2.92
N GLY A 41 2.25 -6.02 -1.93
CA GLY A 41 2.37 -5.04 -0.84
C GLY A 41 2.72 -3.64 -1.34
N ALA A 42 3.68 -3.53 -2.26
CA ALA A 42 4.07 -2.25 -2.84
C ALA A 42 2.91 -1.60 -3.61
N ILE A 43 2.15 -2.38 -4.37
CA ILE A 43 1.00 -1.89 -5.14
C ILE A 43 -0.09 -1.39 -4.20
N VAL A 44 -0.39 -2.12 -3.14
CA VAL A 44 -1.37 -1.72 -2.11
C VAL A 44 -0.97 -0.38 -1.49
N CYS A 45 0.29 -0.23 -1.07
CA CYS A 45 0.77 1.01 -0.45
C CYS A 45 0.70 2.20 -1.40
N LYS A 46 1.06 2.02 -2.66
CA LYS A 46 0.98 3.09 -3.66
C LYS A 46 -0.45 3.50 -3.95
N GLN A 47 -1.35 2.55 -4.09
CA GLN A 47 -2.77 2.85 -4.31
C GLN A 47 -3.38 3.53 -3.07
N TRP A 48 -3.00 3.09 -1.90
CA TRP A 48 -3.40 3.72 -0.64
C TRP A 48 -2.96 5.19 -0.59
N LEU A 49 -1.70 5.48 -0.94
CA LEU A 49 -1.19 6.84 -0.98
C LEU A 49 -1.98 7.72 -1.95
N VAL A 50 -2.29 7.22 -3.14
CA VAL A 50 -3.09 7.94 -4.12
C VAL A 50 -4.48 8.23 -3.56
N ASN A 51 -5.12 7.27 -2.92
CA ASN A 51 -6.44 7.44 -2.30
C ASN A 51 -6.42 8.44 -1.15
N ILE A 52 -5.36 8.46 -0.35
CA ILE A 52 -5.18 9.45 0.71
C ILE A 52 -5.15 10.87 0.10
N ILE A 53 -4.36 11.06 -0.93
CA ILE A 53 -4.22 12.35 -1.60
C ILE A 53 -5.56 12.82 -2.19
N ASP A 54 -6.29 11.93 -2.82
CA ASP A 54 -7.61 12.25 -3.40
C ASP A 54 -8.61 12.66 -2.32
N LEU A 55 -8.66 11.92 -1.21
CA LEU A 55 -9.55 12.24 -0.09
C LEU A 55 -9.18 13.55 0.61
N MET A 56 -7.88 13.83 0.72
CA MET A 56 -7.40 15.11 1.25
C MET A 56 -7.92 16.29 0.42
N LYS A 57 -7.88 16.18 -0.89
CA LYS A 57 -8.37 17.22 -1.79
C LYS A 57 -9.87 17.41 -1.68
N GLN A 58 -10.62 16.32 -1.57
CA GLN A 58 -12.08 16.37 -1.43
C GLN A 58 -12.51 17.02 -0.12
N LYS A 59 -11.78 16.79 0.96
CA LYS A 59 -12.10 17.29 2.30
C LYS A 59 -11.34 18.56 2.69
N ASN A 60 -10.57 19.14 1.78
CA ASN A 60 -9.77 20.36 1.96
C ASN A 60 -8.85 20.28 3.19
N ILE A 61 -8.16 19.15 3.35
CA ILE A 61 -7.20 18.97 4.43
C ILE A 61 -5.83 19.45 3.99
N ASN A 62 -5.21 20.27 4.83
CA ASN A 62 -3.85 20.76 4.58
C ASN A 62 -2.84 19.78 5.15
N ALA A 63 -2.39 18.85 4.30
CA ALA A 63 -1.40 17.86 4.64
C ALA A 63 -0.44 17.69 3.44
N LYS A 64 0.82 17.36 3.74
CA LYS A 64 1.84 17.15 2.71
C LYS A 64 2.52 15.82 2.93
N PRO A 65 2.66 14.99 1.88
CA PRO A 65 3.45 13.78 1.99
C PRO A 65 4.92 14.13 2.17
N VAL A 66 5.55 13.52 3.16
CA VAL A 66 6.96 13.78 3.50
C VAL A 66 7.81 12.58 3.13
N ALA A 67 7.33 11.38 3.39
CA ALA A 67 8.08 10.15 3.11
C ALA A 67 7.14 8.98 2.83
N ASN A 68 7.60 8.08 1.98
CA ASN A 68 6.96 6.81 1.70
C ASN A 68 8.03 5.73 1.83
N ILE A 69 8.01 5.02 2.96
CA ILE A 69 9.05 4.05 3.32
C ILE A 69 8.40 2.70 3.58
N HIS A 70 8.75 1.68 2.79
CA HIS A 70 8.21 0.32 2.89
C HIS A 70 6.67 0.30 2.83
N ASP A 71 6.01 -0.03 3.93
CA ASP A 71 4.56 -0.09 4.09
C ASP A 71 3.99 1.10 4.88
N GLU A 72 4.77 2.15 5.03
CA GLU A 72 4.47 3.31 5.84
C GLU A 72 4.50 4.59 5.01
N VAL A 73 3.55 5.50 5.26
CA VAL A 73 3.56 6.84 4.69
C VAL A 73 3.59 7.87 5.80
N GLN A 74 4.41 8.92 5.62
CA GLN A 74 4.55 10.01 6.56
C GLN A 74 4.00 11.30 5.95
N PHE A 75 3.21 12.01 6.72
CA PHE A 75 2.61 13.28 6.30
C PHE A 75 2.83 14.36 7.34
N GLU A 76 3.06 15.56 6.87
CA GLU A 76 3.02 16.77 7.69
C GLU A 76 1.60 17.32 7.60
N VAL A 77 0.91 17.45 8.74
CA VAL A 77 -0.50 17.83 8.80
C VAL A 77 -0.69 18.96 9.81
N LEU A 78 -1.62 19.87 9.55
CA LEU A 78 -2.01 20.86 10.54
C LEU A 78 -2.52 20.18 11.80
N LYS A 79 -2.07 20.68 12.95
CA LYS A 79 -2.41 20.10 14.26
C LYS A 79 -3.92 19.94 14.46
N LYS A 80 -4.71 20.90 13.99
CA LYS A 80 -6.17 20.87 14.11
C LYS A 80 -6.83 19.76 13.28
N GLN A 81 -6.16 19.29 12.23
CA GLN A 81 -6.70 18.30 11.29
C GLN A 81 -6.08 16.92 11.43
N ALA A 82 -5.18 16.73 12.41
CA ALA A 82 -4.42 15.49 12.52
C ALA A 82 -5.32 14.26 12.72
N GLU A 83 -6.31 14.31 13.60
CA GLU A 83 -7.22 13.18 13.82
C GLU A 83 -8.13 12.93 12.62
N GLU A 84 -8.64 13.97 12.01
CA GLU A 84 -9.45 13.87 10.79
C GLU A 84 -8.63 13.23 9.67
N PHE A 85 -7.38 13.63 9.52
CA PHE A 85 -6.46 13.02 8.57
C PHE A 85 -6.21 11.54 8.86
N GLY A 86 -6.06 11.17 10.13
CA GLY A 86 -5.95 9.76 10.52
C GLY A 86 -7.16 8.93 10.08
N ASN A 87 -8.35 9.45 10.25
CA ASN A 87 -9.57 8.79 9.77
C ASN A 87 -9.59 8.66 8.24
N ILE A 88 -9.09 9.66 7.52
CA ILE A 88 -8.97 9.63 6.07
C ILE A 88 -8.03 8.52 5.62
N THR A 89 -6.92 8.29 6.33
CA THR A 89 -5.99 7.22 5.98
C THR A 89 -6.65 5.83 6.07
N LYS A 90 -7.49 5.63 7.08
CA LYS A 90 -8.26 4.38 7.22
C LYS A 90 -9.30 4.22 6.13
N GLU A 91 -10.02 5.29 5.82
CA GLU A 91 -11.02 5.29 4.73
C GLU A 91 -10.36 5.01 3.37
N ALA A 92 -9.19 5.60 3.13
CA ALA A 92 -8.41 5.36 1.93
C ALA A 92 -7.99 3.88 1.79
N MET A 93 -7.65 3.23 2.90
CA MET A 93 -7.32 1.80 2.89
C MET A 93 -8.52 0.95 2.49
N LYS A 94 -9.73 1.30 2.97
CA LYS A 94 -10.96 0.60 2.56
C LYS A 94 -11.26 0.81 1.08
N CYS A 95 -11.01 2.01 0.55
CA CYS A 95 -11.12 2.25 -0.90
C CYS A 95 -10.13 1.40 -1.69
N THR A 96 -8.90 1.27 -1.21
CA THR A 96 -7.86 0.44 -1.82
C THR A 96 -8.30 -1.03 -1.87
N GLU A 97 -8.86 -1.53 -0.77
CA GLU A 97 -9.40 -2.90 -0.69
C GLU A 97 -10.43 -3.16 -1.80
N LYS A 98 -11.35 -2.24 -1.99
CA LYS A 98 -12.39 -2.36 -3.03
C LYS A 98 -11.82 -2.24 -4.43
N GLN A 99 -10.92 -1.30 -4.68
CA GLN A 99 -10.34 -1.06 -6.00
C GLN A 99 -9.49 -2.23 -6.50
N LEU A 100 -8.79 -2.91 -5.60
CA LEU A 100 -7.93 -4.04 -5.93
C LEU A 100 -8.63 -5.39 -5.76
N TYR A 101 -9.92 -5.40 -5.43
CA TYR A 101 -10.75 -6.61 -5.29
C TYR A 101 -10.18 -7.62 -4.31
N PHE A 102 -9.65 -7.15 -3.18
CA PHE A 102 -9.16 -8.05 -2.14
C PHE A 102 -10.29 -8.81 -1.46
N LYS A 103 -10.08 -10.10 -1.27
CA LYS A 103 -11.02 -10.97 -0.55
C LYS A 103 -10.88 -10.85 0.97
N CYS A 104 -9.69 -10.48 1.45
CA CYS A 104 -9.45 -10.24 2.87
C CYS A 104 -9.57 -8.75 3.18
N PRO A 105 -10.02 -8.39 4.39
CA PRO A 105 -10.09 -6.98 4.78
C PRO A 105 -8.69 -6.39 4.92
N LEU A 106 -8.53 -5.18 4.41
CA LEU A 106 -7.31 -4.38 4.59
C LEU A 106 -7.58 -3.32 5.66
N ASP A 107 -6.58 -3.05 6.47
CA ASP A 107 -6.66 -2.04 7.51
C ASP A 107 -5.33 -1.31 7.65
N SER A 108 -5.37 -0.16 8.30
CA SER A 108 -4.19 0.65 8.57
C SER A 108 -4.29 1.27 9.96
N GLU A 109 -3.14 1.55 10.54
CA GLU A 109 -3.04 2.25 11.81
C GLU A 109 -2.30 3.56 11.60
N TYR A 110 -2.54 4.53 12.48
CA TYR A 110 -1.82 5.79 12.44
C TYR A 110 -1.36 6.20 13.82
N SER A 111 -0.26 6.94 13.88
CA SER A 111 0.27 7.56 15.08
C SER A 111 0.50 9.03 14.81
N ILE A 112 0.15 9.86 15.78
CA ILE A 112 0.28 11.32 15.69
C ILE A 112 1.37 11.76 16.67
N GLY A 113 2.32 12.55 16.18
CA GLY A 113 3.40 13.08 16.99
C GLY A 113 3.97 14.35 16.40
N LYS A 114 4.78 15.06 17.15
CA LYS A 114 5.42 16.29 16.70
C LYS A 114 6.63 16.03 15.81
N THR A 115 7.26 14.89 15.96
CA THR A 115 8.48 14.51 15.23
C THR A 115 8.36 13.08 14.72
N TRP A 116 9.24 12.71 13.81
CA TRP A 116 9.35 11.33 13.33
C TRP A 116 9.49 10.33 14.48
N LYS A 117 10.31 10.69 15.46
CA LYS A 117 10.56 9.82 16.63
C LYS A 117 9.29 9.54 17.41
N ASP A 118 8.40 10.51 17.53
CA ASP A 118 7.15 10.38 18.28
C ASP A 118 6.16 9.43 17.63
N THR A 119 6.30 9.16 16.32
CA THR A 119 5.43 8.25 15.57
C THR A 119 6.01 6.84 15.47
N HIS A 120 7.18 6.63 16.04
CA HIS A 120 7.88 5.33 16.09
C HIS A 120 8.26 4.97 17.55
#